data_1e6f12dd454a66fbde1d98bd572ac31d
#
_entry.id   1e6f12dd454a66fbde1d98bd572ac31d
#
_cell.length_a   1.000
_cell.length_b   1.000
_cell.length_c   1.000
_cell.angle_alpha   90.00
_cell.angle_beta   90.00
_cell.angle_gamma   90.00
#
_symmetry.space_group_name_H-M   'P 1'
#
loop_
_entity.id
_entity.type
_entity.pdbx_description
1 polymer ?
#
loop_
_entity_poly.entity_id
_entity_poly.type
_entity_poly.pdbx_seq_one_letter_code
_entity_poly.pdbx_strand_id
1 'polypeptide(L)'
;MSKDLIQRLNDGPVLCAEGYLFAMERRGYLQAGAFVPEVVLEHPEVVSQLHREFIRAGSDVVQAFTYYGHREKLRIIGKENLLEPLQKNALKIAKDARNEFKDLDLLVCGDVANTNVYDPRDKKTNIQCQKMFEEQVLWAKEAGVDFIVAETITWLEEAKIALKVIKDVGLIAVSNLSIKKGDKTRDDYTPEDACKILEDNGADVVGLNCFRGPKMTMKLLNKIREKVSCHVAGLPVPYRTTEKEPGFLNQTDPGCDCIPGGNAFPVALDNLYCNRFEM
;
A
#
# COMPACT_ATOMS: atom_id res chain seq x y z
N MET A 1 -2.56 9.87 26.97
CA MET A 1 -1.62 9.50 25.89
C MET A 1 -2.46 8.89 24.76
N SER A 2 -2.20 9.27 23.52
CA SER A 2 -2.81 8.62 22.35
C SER A 2 -2.47 7.13 22.35
N LYS A 3 -3.45 6.28 21.98
CA LYS A 3 -3.21 4.84 21.80
C LYS A 3 -2.44 4.61 20.50
N ASP A 4 -1.42 3.76 20.54
CA ASP A 4 -0.74 3.29 19.33
C ASP A 4 -1.65 2.36 18.51
N LEU A 5 -1.16 1.94 17.32
CA LEU A 5 -1.91 1.08 16.42
C LEU A 5 -2.35 -0.24 17.10
N ILE A 6 -1.45 -0.90 17.82
CA ILE A 6 -1.73 -2.21 18.44
C ILE A 6 -2.75 -2.09 19.56
N GLN A 7 -2.64 -1.06 20.38
CA GLN A 7 -3.61 -0.77 21.42
C GLN A 7 -5.01 -0.54 20.84
N ARG A 8 -5.10 0.18 19.71
CA ARG A 8 -6.39 0.40 19.03
C ARG A 8 -6.96 -0.88 18.43
N LEU A 9 -6.11 -1.68 17.79
CA LEU A 9 -6.52 -2.97 17.18
C LEU A 9 -6.99 -3.99 18.24
N ASN A 10 -6.50 -3.89 19.48
CA ASN A 10 -7.00 -4.68 20.59
C ASN A 10 -8.42 -4.24 21.06
N ASP A 11 -8.79 -3.00 20.81
CA ASP A 11 -10.12 -2.47 21.13
C ASP A 11 -11.14 -2.68 20.01
N GLY A 12 -10.68 -2.78 18.75
CA GLY A 12 -11.57 -2.93 17.60
C GLY A 12 -10.87 -2.72 16.24
N PRO A 13 -11.64 -2.64 15.16
CA PRO A 13 -11.08 -2.37 13.84
C PRO A 13 -10.54 -0.94 13.74
N VAL A 14 -9.44 -0.78 12.99
CA VAL A 14 -8.84 0.51 12.66
C VAL A 14 -8.97 0.74 11.15
N LEU A 15 -9.54 1.86 10.75
CA LEU A 15 -9.76 2.23 9.36
C LEU A 15 -8.60 3.08 8.85
N CYS A 16 -7.84 2.54 7.90
CA CYS A 16 -6.78 3.28 7.21
C CYS A 16 -7.34 4.00 5.97
N ALA A 17 -6.90 5.24 5.77
CA ALA A 17 -7.14 5.94 4.53
C ALA A 17 -6.32 5.29 3.42
N GLU A 18 -6.98 4.83 2.37
CA GLU A 18 -6.37 4.13 1.25
C GLU A 18 -7.03 4.50 -0.08
N GLY A 19 -6.40 4.09 -1.19
CA GLY A 19 -6.95 4.36 -2.52
C GLY A 19 -6.57 5.73 -3.08
N TYR A 20 -5.50 6.34 -2.56
CA TYR A 20 -4.96 7.62 -3.05
C TYR A 20 -4.68 7.60 -4.55
N LEU A 21 -4.05 6.53 -5.02
CA LEU A 21 -3.73 6.35 -6.43
C LEU A 21 -4.97 6.47 -7.32
N PHE A 22 -6.00 5.67 -7.03
CA PHE A 22 -7.25 5.68 -7.79
C PHE A 22 -8.00 7.01 -7.69
N ALA A 23 -7.99 7.64 -6.52
CA ALA A 23 -8.64 8.92 -6.33
C ALA A 23 -7.96 10.04 -7.13
N MET A 24 -6.62 10.08 -7.15
CA MET A 24 -5.85 11.08 -7.90
C MET A 24 -5.95 10.86 -9.40
N GLU A 25 -5.92 9.60 -9.86
CA GLU A 25 -6.10 9.24 -11.26
C GLU A 25 -7.47 9.68 -11.78
N ARG A 26 -8.55 9.36 -11.05
CA ARG A 26 -9.91 9.79 -11.40
C ARG A 26 -10.10 11.31 -11.47
N ARG A 27 -9.30 12.05 -10.71
CA ARG A 27 -9.30 13.52 -10.71
C ARG A 27 -8.39 14.09 -11.78
N GLY A 28 -7.66 13.25 -12.55
CA GLY A 28 -6.77 13.66 -13.63
C GLY A 28 -5.41 14.18 -13.19
N TYR A 29 -5.00 13.94 -11.94
CA TYR A 29 -3.70 14.37 -11.40
C TYR A 29 -2.58 13.32 -11.55
N LEU A 30 -2.92 12.11 -11.94
CA LEU A 30 -1.98 11.04 -12.23
C LEU A 30 -2.32 10.39 -13.56
N GLN A 31 -1.29 9.98 -14.30
CA GLN A 31 -1.48 9.12 -15.47
C GLN A 31 -1.09 7.68 -15.11
N ALA A 32 -1.94 6.75 -15.57
CA ALA A 32 -1.64 5.34 -15.45
C ALA A 32 -0.30 4.97 -16.10
N GLY A 33 0.47 4.11 -15.45
CA GLY A 33 1.67 3.48 -15.99
C GLY A 33 2.99 3.83 -15.30
N ALA A 34 3.29 5.07 -15.06
CA ALA A 34 4.52 5.48 -14.36
C ALA A 34 4.18 6.07 -12.98
N PHE A 35 3.54 5.27 -12.11
CA PHE A 35 3.06 5.73 -10.81
C PHE A 35 4.20 6.17 -9.91
N VAL A 36 4.49 7.44 -9.94
CA VAL A 36 5.27 8.13 -8.93
C VAL A 36 4.38 9.20 -8.35
N PRO A 37 4.27 9.36 -7.05
CA PRO A 37 3.37 10.33 -6.44
C PRO A 37 3.88 11.76 -6.56
N GLU A 38 4.27 12.18 -7.77
CA GLU A 38 4.75 13.53 -8.09
C GLU A 38 3.74 14.60 -7.72
N VAL A 39 2.47 14.23 -7.71
CA VAL A 39 1.37 15.10 -7.29
C VAL A 39 1.57 15.72 -5.91
N VAL A 40 2.33 15.06 -5.02
CA VAL A 40 2.66 15.64 -3.71
C VAL A 40 3.56 16.87 -3.80
N LEU A 41 4.26 17.04 -4.92
CA LEU A 41 5.09 18.22 -5.20
C LEU A 41 4.37 19.22 -6.10
N GLU A 42 3.65 18.73 -7.12
CA GLU A 42 3.01 19.53 -8.16
C GLU A 42 1.66 20.10 -7.70
N HIS A 43 0.88 19.31 -6.91
CA HIS A 43 -0.46 19.65 -6.42
C HIS A 43 -0.66 19.24 -4.96
N PRO A 44 0.17 19.73 -4.03
CA PRO A 44 0.10 19.37 -2.60
C PRO A 44 -1.26 19.70 -1.95
N GLU A 45 -1.94 20.74 -2.44
CA GLU A 45 -3.28 21.12 -1.97
C GLU A 45 -4.34 20.06 -2.27
N VAL A 46 -4.21 19.37 -3.40
CA VAL A 46 -5.15 18.31 -3.79
C VAL A 46 -4.95 17.05 -2.93
N VAL A 47 -3.69 16.71 -2.63
CA VAL A 47 -3.35 15.61 -1.72
C VAL A 47 -3.85 15.92 -0.31
N SER A 48 -3.62 17.14 0.18
CA SER A 48 -4.12 17.61 1.47
C SER A 48 -5.65 17.55 1.54
N GLN A 49 -6.34 17.95 0.46
CA GLN A 49 -7.79 17.86 0.39
C GLN A 49 -8.28 16.40 0.46
N LEU A 50 -7.61 15.47 -0.22
CA LEU A 50 -7.97 14.06 -0.17
C LEU A 50 -7.77 13.46 1.22
N HIS A 51 -6.72 13.82 1.94
CA HIS A 51 -6.55 13.42 3.34
C HIS A 51 -7.74 13.90 4.20
N ARG A 52 -8.16 15.16 4.04
CA ARG A 52 -9.33 15.69 4.78
C ARG A 52 -10.62 14.94 4.46
N GLU A 53 -10.80 14.55 3.21
CA GLU A 53 -11.96 13.77 2.78
C GLU A 53 -11.98 12.38 3.44
N PHE A 54 -10.86 11.68 3.48
CA PHE A 54 -10.75 10.39 4.16
C PHE A 54 -10.97 10.52 5.67
N ILE A 55 -10.38 11.53 6.32
CA ILE A 55 -10.62 11.80 7.75
C ILE A 55 -12.12 12.03 8.03
N ARG A 56 -12.77 12.88 7.23
CA ARG A 56 -14.21 13.14 7.36
C ARG A 56 -15.08 11.93 7.06
N ALA A 57 -14.59 11.01 6.23
CA ALA A 57 -15.25 9.73 5.97
C ALA A 57 -15.09 8.71 7.10
N GLY A 58 -14.30 9.02 8.13
CA GLY A 58 -14.14 8.19 9.33
C GLY A 58 -12.85 7.37 9.37
N SER A 59 -11.81 7.73 8.59
CA SER A 59 -10.51 7.07 8.73
C SER A 59 -9.84 7.41 10.05
N ASP A 60 -9.31 6.39 10.74
CA ASP A 60 -8.52 6.52 11.97
C ASP A 60 -7.05 6.82 11.68
N VAL A 61 -6.61 6.54 10.47
CA VAL A 61 -5.21 6.66 10.02
C VAL A 61 -5.12 7.48 8.76
N VAL A 62 -4.15 8.40 8.71
CA VAL A 62 -3.75 9.14 7.52
C VAL A 62 -2.47 8.51 6.99
N GLN A 63 -2.49 7.98 5.77
CA GLN A 63 -1.31 7.39 5.13
C GLN A 63 -0.60 8.44 4.27
N ALA A 64 0.70 8.61 4.46
CA ALA A 64 1.50 9.47 3.58
C ALA A 64 1.50 8.89 2.16
N PHE A 65 1.17 9.71 1.17
CA PHE A 65 1.07 9.24 -0.21
C PHE A 65 2.46 9.12 -0.85
N THR A 66 3.18 8.06 -0.50
CA THR A 66 4.54 7.73 -0.99
C THR A 66 4.58 6.48 -1.87
N TYR A 67 3.43 5.89 -2.18
CA TYR A 67 3.33 4.68 -3.00
C TYR A 67 4.11 4.81 -4.32
N TYR A 68 5.04 3.89 -4.57
CA TYR A 68 6.01 3.94 -5.67
C TYR A 68 6.92 5.19 -5.72
N GLY A 69 6.94 6.01 -4.69
CA GLY A 69 7.91 7.07 -4.52
C GLY A 69 9.28 6.53 -4.09
N HIS A 70 9.90 5.68 -4.91
CA HIS A 70 11.19 5.07 -4.63
C HIS A 70 12.17 5.22 -5.79
N ARG A 71 13.45 5.03 -5.50
CA ARG A 71 14.58 5.32 -6.40
C ARG A 71 14.43 4.69 -7.79
N GLU A 72 14.08 3.41 -7.88
CA GLU A 72 13.97 2.72 -9.16
C GLU A 72 12.84 3.28 -10.05
N LYS A 73 11.69 3.61 -9.46
CA LYS A 73 10.60 4.22 -10.23
C LYS A 73 10.98 5.59 -10.77
N LEU A 74 11.63 6.41 -9.95
CA LEU A 74 12.11 7.73 -10.37
C LEU A 74 13.23 7.61 -11.41
N ARG A 75 14.11 6.59 -11.30
CA ARG A 75 15.15 6.32 -12.29
C ARG A 75 14.58 6.07 -13.69
N ILE A 76 13.50 5.30 -13.78
CA ILE A 76 12.85 4.98 -15.08
C ILE A 76 12.42 6.25 -15.81
N ILE A 77 12.08 7.28 -15.10
CA ILE A 77 11.62 8.57 -15.67
C ILE A 77 12.68 9.69 -15.54
N GLY A 78 13.91 9.38 -15.09
CA GLY A 78 15.01 10.33 -14.98
C GLY A 78 14.83 11.42 -13.92
N LYS A 79 14.10 11.12 -12.82
CA LYS A 79 13.72 12.09 -11.77
C LYS A 79 14.20 11.68 -10.37
N GLU A 80 15.31 10.95 -10.24
CA GLU A 80 15.82 10.47 -8.96
C GLU A 80 16.10 11.58 -7.94
N ASN A 81 16.42 12.79 -8.44
CA ASN A 81 16.63 13.97 -7.60
C ASN A 81 15.36 14.43 -6.86
N LEU A 82 14.18 13.97 -7.27
CA LEU A 82 12.92 14.29 -6.62
C LEU A 82 12.59 13.35 -5.45
N LEU A 83 13.35 12.25 -5.23
CA LEU A 83 13.00 11.24 -4.26
C LEU A 83 12.84 11.79 -2.84
N GLU A 84 13.86 12.44 -2.30
CA GLU A 84 13.81 12.99 -0.95
C GLU A 84 12.78 14.13 -0.79
N PRO A 85 12.71 15.13 -1.69
CA PRO A 85 11.65 16.13 -1.64
C PRO A 85 10.25 15.54 -1.66
N LEU A 86 10.01 14.53 -2.51
CA LEU A 86 8.73 13.86 -2.65
C LEU A 86 8.32 13.16 -1.35
N GLN A 87 9.22 12.33 -0.80
CA GLN A 87 8.99 11.59 0.44
C GLN A 87 8.70 12.55 1.60
N LYS A 88 9.57 13.54 1.81
CA LYS A 88 9.41 14.50 2.91
C LYS A 88 8.15 15.36 2.77
N ASN A 89 7.78 15.75 1.56
CA ASN A 89 6.56 16.54 1.37
C ASN A 89 5.29 15.70 1.58
N ALA A 90 5.24 14.45 1.10
CA ALA A 90 4.12 13.55 1.36
C ALA A 90 3.89 13.34 2.87
N LEU A 91 4.96 13.07 3.63
CA LEU A 91 4.92 12.92 5.08
C LEU A 91 4.45 14.20 5.77
N LYS A 92 4.93 15.35 5.32
CA LYS A 92 4.51 16.66 5.83
C LYS A 92 3.02 16.90 5.60
N ILE A 93 2.52 16.69 4.37
CA ILE A 93 1.11 16.89 4.03
C ILE A 93 0.21 16.01 4.89
N ALA A 94 0.55 14.74 5.08
CA ALA A 94 -0.22 13.82 5.92
C ALA A 94 -0.28 14.29 7.38
N LYS A 95 0.84 14.73 7.95
CA LYS A 95 0.90 15.25 9.32
C LYS A 95 0.14 16.57 9.48
N ASP A 96 0.26 17.46 8.51
CA ASP A 96 -0.46 18.73 8.52
C ASP A 96 -1.97 18.48 8.49
N ALA A 97 -2.44 17.58 7.61
CA ALA A 97 -3.84 17.20 7.54
C ALA A 97 -4.36 16.62 8.87
N ARG A 98 -3.61 15.68 9.50
CA ARG A 98 -3.95 15.17 10.84
C ARG A 98 -4.07 16.31 11.86
N ASN A 99 -3.13 17.24 11.87
CA ASN A 99 -3.06 18.32 12.86
C ASN A 99 -4.21 19.33 12.74
N GLU A 100 -4.93 19.38 11.62
CA GLU A 100 -6.14 20.18 11.46
C GLU A 100 -7.33 19.62 12.26
N PHE A 101 -7.34 18.31 12.55
CA PHE A 101 -8.43 17.61 13.25
C PHE A 101 -8.05 17.28 14.70
N LYS A 102 -7.79 18.31 15.50
CA LYS A 102 -7.27 18.18 16.87
C LYS A 102 -8.19 17.42 17.83
N ASP A 103 -9.48 17.38 17.52
CA ASP A 103 -10.49 16.68 18.34
C ASP A 103 -10.56 15.18 18.00
N LEU A 104 -9.85 14.74 16.95
CA LEU A 104 -9.76 13.34 16.55
C LEU A 104 -8.37 12.80 16.92
N ASP A 105 -8.38 11.60 17.50
CA ASP A 105 -7.15 10.87 17.84
C ASP A 105 -6.68 10.05 16.63
N LEU A 106 -6.06 10.74 15.64
CA LEU A 106 -5.64 10.16 14.37
C LEU A 106 -4.18 9.71 14.41
N LEU A 107 -3.89 8.58 13.77
CA LEU A 107 -2.53 8.11 13.50
C LEU A 107 -2.06 8.57 12.11
N VAL A 108 -0.75 8.65 11.93
CA VAL A 108 -0.10 8.85 10.63
C VAL A 108 0.81 7.67 10.33
N CYS A 109 0.68 7.05 9.18
CA CYS A 109 1.61 6.03 8.75
C CYS A 109 2.44 6.47 7.55
N GLY A 110 3.68 5.94 7.50
CA GLY A 110 4.49 5.93 6.29
C GLY A 110 4.14 4.71 5.44
N ASP A 111 4.51 4.74 4.18
CA ASP A 111 4.27 3.67 3.23
C ASP A 111 5.53 3.32 2.44
N VAL A 112 5.80 2.03 2.28
CA VAL A 112 6.82 1.48 1.39
C VAL A 112 6.20 0.36 0.54
N ALA A 113 6.56 0.32 -0.75
CA ALA A 113 6.05 -0.67 -1.69
C ALA A 113 7.16 -1.52 -2.30
N ASN A 114 6.80 -2.56 -3.06
CA ASN A 114 7.76 -3.40 -3.76
C ASN A 114 8.76 -2.56 -4.60
N THR A 115 10.04 -2.91 -4.52
CA THR A 115 11.14 -2.11 -5.10
C THR A 115 11.26 -2.21 -6.61
N ASN A 116 10.72 -3.27 -7.22
CA ASN A 116 10.88 -3.66 -8.64
C ASN A 116 12.33 -4.05 -9.05
N VAL A 117 13.25 -4.13 -8.10
CA VAL A 117 14.64 -4.57 -8.35
C VAL A 117 14.93 -5.96 -7.79
N TYR A 118 14.08 -6.50 -6.92
CA TYR A 118 14.27 -7.79 -6.30
C TYR A 118 14.31 -8.92 -7.36
N ASP A 119 15.43 -9.67 -7.39
CA ASP A 119 15.59 -10.90 -8.17
C ASP A 119 16.13 -12.02 -7.25
N PRO A 120 15.37 -13.11 -7.02
CA PRO A 120 15.79 -14.21 -6.14
C PRO A 120 17.06 -14.92 -6.62
N ARG A 121 17.45 -14.75 -7.87
CA ARG A 121 18.66 -15.35 -8.48
C ARG A 121 19.92 -14.51 -8.25
N ASP A 122 19.77 -13.22 -7.90
CA ASP A 122 20.89 -12.31 -7.65
C ASP A 122 20.80 -11.70 -6.24
N LYS A 123 21.60 -12.24 -5.32
CA LYS A 123 21.68 -11.76 -3.93
C LYS A 123 22.10 -10.29 -3.78
N LYS A 124 22.70 -9.69 -4.80
CA LYS A 124 23.02 -8.25 -4.77
C LYS A 124 21.77 -7.39 -4.73
N THR A 125 20.66 -7.89 -5.30
CA THR A 125 19.38 -7.18 -5.28
C THR A 125 18.80 -7.07 -3.88
N ASN A 126 19.11 -8.00 -2.97
CA ASN A 126 18.68 -7.90 -1.56
C ASN A 126 19.27 -6.65 -0.90
N ILE A 127 20.55 -6.35 -1.17
CA ILE A 127 21.23 -5.16 -0.64
C ILE A 127 20.63 -3.89 -1.26
N GLN A 128 20.26 -3.93 -2.53
CA GLN A 128 19.60 -2.80 -3.20
C GLN A 128 18.22 -2.54 -2.59
N CYS A 129 17.40 -3.59 -2.44
CA CYS A 129 16.09 -3.50 -1.79
C CYS A 129 16.21 -2.93 -0.37
N GLN A 130 17.15 -3.46 0.42
CA GLN A 130 17.39 -2.99 1.78
C GLN A 130 17.68 -1.49 1.81
N LYS A 131 18.63 -1.00 1.00
CA LYS A 131 18.96 0.42 0.93
C LYS A 131 17.78 1.30 0.51
N MET A 132 16.97 0.82 -0.45
CA MET A 132 15.79 1.55 -0.90
C MET A 132 14.71 1.63 0.20
N PHE A 133 14.53 0.58 0.99
CA PHE A 133 13.64 0.63 2.15
C PHE A 133 14.21 1.49 3.28
N GLU A 134 15.51 1.38 3.57
CA GLU A 134 16.18 2.16 4.62
C GLU A 134 15.99 3.67 4.43
N GLU A 135 16.22 4.20 3.23
CA GLU A 135 16.09 5.64 2.99
C GLU A 135 14.65 6.13 3.22
N GLN A 136 13.64 5.39 2.76
CA GLN A 136 12.24 5.76 2.92
C GLN A 136 11.79 5.65 4.39
N VAL A 137 12.14 4.55 5.04
CA VAL A 137 11.79 4.28 6.44
C VAL A 137 12.46 5.29 7.38
N LEU A 138 13.71 5.69 7.11
CA LEU A 138 14.40 6.71 7.90
C LEU A 138 13.72 8.07 7.79
N TRP A 139 13.34 8.52 6.61
CA TRP A 139 12.58 9.77 6.46
C TRP A 139 11.22 9.73 7.15
N ALA A 140 10.52 8.60 7.09
CA ALA A 140 9.27 8.41 7.80
C ALA A 140 9.48 8.45 9.34
N LYS A 141 10.54 7.79 9.84
CA LYS A 141 10.93 7.83 11.25
C LYS A 141 11.26 9.25 11.71
N GLU A 142 12.07 9.98 10.94
CA GLU A 142 12.41 11.39 11.21
C GLU A 142 11.17 12.29 11.23
N ALA A 143 10.22 12.03 10.33
CA ALA A 143 8.95 12.73 10.31
C ALA A 143 8.06 12.39 11.53
N GLY A 144 8.35 11.32 12.29
CA GLY A 144 7.60 10.91 13.45
C GLY A 144 6.25 10.29 13.09
N VAL A 145 6.24 9.35 12.14
CA VAL A 145 5.06 8.53 11.87
C VAL A 145 4.84 7.53 13.00
N ASP A 146 3.60 7.09 13.18
CA ASP A 146 3.23 6.15 14.23
C ASP A 146 3.60 4.71 13.85
N PHE A 147 3.56 4.37 12.57
CA PHE A 147 3.91 3.04 12.03
C PHE A 147 4.21 3.11 10.53
N ILE A 148 4.67 1.98 9.96
CA ILE A 148 4.90 1.82 8.52
C ILE A 148 4.01 0.71 7.97
N VAL A 149 3.41 0.98 6.81
CA VAL A 149 2.79 -0.03 5.95
C VAL A 149 3.78 -0.43 4.86
N ALA A 150 4.13 -1.71 4.79
CA ALA A 150 4.81 -2.30 3.64
C ALA A 150 3.76 -3.01 2.79
N GLU A 151 3.51 -2.52 1.59
CA GLU A 151 2.39 -2.97 0.77
C GLU A 151 2.76 -3.40 -0.64
N THR A 152 1.85 -4.14 -1.29
CA THR A 152 1.93 -4.56 -2.69
C THR A 152 3.19 -5.38 -3.01
N ILE A 153 3.81 -5.97 -2.00
CA ILE A 153 4.99 -6.82 -2.16
C ILE A 153 4.54 -8.23 -2.56
N THR A 154 5.14 -8.76 -3.61
CA THR A 154 4.73 -10.04 -4.21
C THR A 154 5.67 -11.21 -3.91
N TRP A 155 6.87 -10.92 -3.41
CA TRP A 155 7.87 -11.88 -2.96
C TRP A 155 7.95 -11.85 -1.44
N LEU A 156 7.85 -13.02 -0.78
CA LEU A 156 7.99 -13.10 0.67
C LEU A 156 9.38 -12.65 1.13
N GLU A 157 10.43 -13.02 0.41
CA GLU A 157 11.80 -12.63 0.78
C GLU A 157 12.01 -11.11 0.67
N GLU A 158 11.42 -10.43 -0.31
CA GLU A 158 11.45 -8.95 -0.37
C GLU A 158 10.66 -8.33 0.80
N ALA A 159 9.51 -8.91 1.17
CA ALA A 159 8.72 -8.46 2.30
C ALA A 159 9.49 -8.61 3.64
N LYS A 160 10.27 -9.67 3.80
CA LYS A 160 11.14 -9.85 4.97
C LYS A 160 12.24 -8.80 5.06
N ILE A 161 12.79 -8.36 3.92
CA ILE A 161 13.77 -7.27 3.89
C ILE A 161 13.12 -5.97 4.36
N ALA A 162 11.94 -5.62 3.82
CA ALA A 162 11.19 -4.43 4.25
C ALA A 162 10.87 -4.48 5.75
N LEU A 163 10.31 -5.61 6.22
CA LEU A 163 9.98 -5.85 7.62
C LEU A 163 11.20 -5.63 8.53
N LYS A 164 12.34 -6.25 8.19
CA LYS A 164 13.57 -6.10 8.97
C LYS A 164 13.96 -4.63 9.10
N VAL A 165 13.97 -3.87 8.00
CA VAL A 165 14.32 -2.44 8.01
C VAL A 165 13.37 -1.64 8.92
N ILE A 166 12.07 -1.89 8.85
CA ILE A 166 11.08 -1.21 9.71
C ILE A 166 11.32 -1.52 11.18
N LYS A 167 11.57 -2.79 11.51
CA LYS A 167 11.81 -3.23 12.90
C LYS A 167 13.15 -2.73 13.43
N ASP A 168 14.20 -2.65 12.62
CA ASP A 168 15.53 -2.16 13.01
C ASP A 168 15.46 -0.68 13.49
N VAL A 169 14.53 0.13 12.97
CA VAL A 169 14.31 1.50 13.45
C VAL A 169 13.30 1.61 14.60
N GLY A 170 12.75 0.48 15.06
CA GLY A 170 11.83 0.42 16.20
C GLY A 170 10.42 0.91 15.92
N LEU A 171 9.94 0.82 14.68
CA LEU A 171 8.55 1.14 14.32
C LEU A 171 7.66 -0.11 14.30
N ILE A 172 6.36 0.10 14.50
CA ILE A 172 5.34 -0.92 14.25
C ILE A 172 5.29 -1.18 12.75
N ALA A 173 5.25 -2.47 12.36
CA ALA A 173 5.28 -2.94 10.98
C ALA A 173 3.95 -3.60 10.59
N VAL A 174 3.26 -3.01 9.62
CA VAL A 174 2.13 -3.63 8.91
C VAL A 174 2.67 -4.18 7.58
N SER A 175 2.63 -5.51 7.39
CA SER A 175 3.19 -6.18 6.22
C SER A 175 2.09 -6.80 5.36
N ASN A 176 1.75 -6.13 4.26
CA ASN A 176 0.72 -6.56 3.32
C ASN A 176 1.33 -7.14 2.03
N LEU A 177 0.97 -8.38 1.72
CA LEU A 177 1.36 -9.06 0.50
C LEU A 177 0.32 -8.85 -0.60
N SER A 178 0.78 -8.77 -1.85
CA SER A 178 -0.10 -8.77 -3.01
C SER A 178 -0.05 -10.13 -3.70
N ILE A 179 -1.13 -10.90 -3.57
CA ILE A 179 -1.25 -12.25 -4.15
C ILE A 179 -1.87 -12.16 -5.54
N LYS A 180 -1.05 -12.36 -6.56
CA LYS A 180 -1.49 -12.23 -7.96
C LYS A 180 -2.13 -13.54 -8.47
N LYS A 181 -1.46 -14.31 -9.30
CA LYS A 181 -1.99 -15.56 -9.85
C LYS A 181 -1.70 -16.75 -8.96
N GLY A 182 -2.59 -17.76 -8.97
CA GLY A 182 -2.33 -19.06 -8.35
C GLY A 182 -2.44 -19.08 -6.82
N ASP A 183 -3.02 -18.06 -6.20
CA ASP A 183 -3.18 -17.95 -4.74
C ASP A 183 -1.88 -18.17 -3.95
N LYS A 184 -0.74 -17.75 -4.51
CA LYS A 184 0.58 -17.85 -3.89
C LYS A 184 1.41 -16.58 -4.11
N THR A 185 2.41 -16.40 -3.27
CA THR A 185 3.49 -15.43 -3.50
C THR A 185 4.30 -15.84 -4.74
N ARG A 186 5.16 -14.96 -5.24
CA ARG A 186 6.02 -15.29 -6.40
C ARG A 186 7.09 -16.34 -6.09
N ASP A 187 7.43 -16.51 -4.83
CA ASP A 187 8.32 -17.54 -4.27
C ASP A 187 7.56 -18.76 -3.72
N ASP A 188 6.32 -18.96 -4.21
CA ASP A 188 5.50 -20.18 -4.10
C ASP A 188 4.93 -20.48 -2.70
N TYR A 189 4.90 -19.53 -1.77
CA TYR A 189 4.24 -19.69 -0.48
C TYR A 189 2.75 -19.39 -0.58
N THR A 190 1.94 -20.14 0.19
CA THR A 190 0.53 -19.78 0.40
C THR A 190 0.43 -18.46 1.19
N PRO A 191 -0.65 -17.67 1.07
CA PRO A 191 -0.81 -16.43 1.83
C PRO A 191 -0.70 -16.64 3.34
N GLU A 192 -1.34 -17.70 3.84
CA GLU A 192 -1.33 -18.05 5.25
C GLU A 192 0.06 -18.46 5.75
N ASP A 193 0.85 -19.19 4.95
CA ASP A 193 2.23 -19.55 5.30
C ASP A 193 3.14 -18.33 5.26
N ALA A 194 3.02 -17.51 4.22
CA ALA A 194 3.80 -16.29 4.08
C ALA A 194 3.54 -15.30 5.21
N CYS A 195 2.27 -15.08 5.57
CA CYS A 195 1.89 -14.21 6.69
C CYS A 195 2.39 -14.78 8.04
N LYS A 196 2.35 -16.10 8.23
CA LYS A 196 2.91 -16.73 9.43
C LYS A 196 4.42 -16.53 9.52
N ILE A 197 5.14 -16.67 8.42
CA ILE A 197 6.58 -16.40 8.37
C ILE A 197 6.88 -14.93 8.69
N LEU A 198 6.08 -13.98 8.17
CA LEU A 198 6.23 -12.55 8.50
C LEU A 198 5.98 -12.29 10.00
N GLU A 199 4.92 -12.87 10.58
CA GLU A 199 4.67 -12.81 12.02
C GLU A 199 5.86 -13.33 12.82
N ASP A 200 6.39 -14.52 12.47
CA ASP A 200 7.54 -15.13 13.14
C ASP A 200 8.85 -14.32 13.00
N ASN A 201 8.91 -13.42 12.00
CA ASN A 201 9.98 -12.44 11.83
C ASN A 201 9.67 -11.08 12.46
N GLY A 202 8.60 -10.96 13.24
CA GLY A 202 8.28 -9.79 14.05
C GLY A 202 7.34 -8.76 13.43
N ALA A 203 6.58 -9.12 12.38
CA ALA A 203 5.49 -8.27 11.90
C ALA A 203 4.41 -8.14 12.96
N ASP A 204 3.97 -6.91 13.23
CA ASP A 204 2.95 -6.62 14.22
C ASP A 204 1.54 -6.83 13.64
N VAL A 205 1.39 -6.60 12.35
CA VAL A 205 0.18 -6.83 11.57
C VAL A 205 0.58 -7.45 10.23
N VAL A 206 -0.12 -8.49 9.79
CA VAL A 206 0.09 -9.11 8.47
C VAL A 206 -1.19 -9.09 7.66
N GLY A 207 -1.09 -9.13 6.34
CA GLY A 207 -2.30 -9.14 5.55
C GLY A 207 -2.09 -9.12 4.04
N LEU A 208 -3.14 -8.71 3.35
CA LEU A 208 -3.17 -8.67 1.89
C LEU A 208 -3.68 -7.32 1.40
N ASN A 209 -3.09 -6.83 0.31
CA ASN A 209 -3.60 -5.65 -0.37
C ASN A 209 -3.59 -5.82 -1.89
N CYS A 210 -4.33 -4.95 -2.56
CA CYS A 210 -4.36 -4.81 -4.02
C CYS A 210 -4.81 -6.08 -4.76
N PHE A 211 -4.81 -6.05 -6.09
CA PHE A 211 -5.05 -7.10 -7.07
C PHE A 211 -6.44 -7.75 -7.02
N ARG A 212 -6.98 -8.08 -5.84
CA ARG A 212 -8.26 -8.77 -5.65
C ARG A 212 -9.31 -7.85 -5.05
N GLY A 213 -10.56 -8.04 -5.49
CA GLY A 213 -11.71 -7.38 -4.87
C GLY A 213 -12.06 -7.96 -3.50
N PRO A 214 -12.98 -7.31 -2.75
CA PRO A 214 -13.29 -7.64 -1.35
C PRO A 214 -13.63 -9.11 -1.14
N LYS A 215 -14.56 -9.66 -1.92
CA LYS A 215 -15.00 -11.05 -1.78
C LYS A 215 -13.89 -12.07 -1.92
N MET A 216 -12.96 -11.84 -2.87
CA MET A 216 -11.85 -12.76 -3.12
C MET A 216 -10.74 -12.59 -2.08
N THR A 217 -10.48 -11.35 -1.64
CA THR A 217 -9.51 -11.07 -0.58
C THR A 217 -9.94 -11.68 0.74
N MET A 218 -11.21 -11.53 1.14
CA MET A 218 -11.75 -12.09 2.39
C MET A 218 -11.57 -13.60 2.51
N LYS A 219 -11.69 -14.35 1.40
CA LYS A 219 -11.44 -15.80 1.41
C LYS A 219 -10.02 -16.15 1.86
N LEU A 220 -9.04 -15.37 1.44
CA LEU A 220 -7.63 -15.57 1.80
C LEU A 220 -7.34 -15.03 3.22
N LEU A 221 -7.91 -13.88 3.58
CA LEU A 221 -7.75 -13.31 4.93
C LEU A 221 -8.28 -14.25 6.02
N ASN A 222 -9.38 -14.95 5.78
CA ASN A 222 -9.89 -15.92 6.74
C ASN A 222 -8.87 -17.06 6.99
N LYS A 223 -8.22 -17.59 5.94
CA LYS A 223 -7.16 -18.60 6.09
C LYS A 223 -5.95 -18.04 6.86
N ILE A 224 -5.56 -16.80 6.57
CA ILE A 224 -4.49 -16.12 7.31
C ILE A 224 -4.88 -16.01 8.78
N ARG A 225 -6.09 -15.53 9.09
CA ARG A 225 -6.58 -15.36 10.47
C ARG A 225 -6.56 -16.66 11.28
N GLU A 226 -6.83 -17.80 10.64
CA GLU A 226 -6.77 -19.11 11.28
C GLU A 226 -5.35 -19.55 11.65
N LYS A 227 -4.32 -18.99 10.98
CA LYS A 227 -2.93 -19.40 11.12
C LYS A 227 -2.05 -18.48 11.95
N VAL A 228 -2.37 -17.18 12.00
CA VAL A 228 -1.57 -16.17 12.71
C VAL A 228 -2.22 -15.75 14.01
N SER A 229 -1.42 -15.29 14.96
CA SER A 229 -1.85 -14.75 16.26
C SER A 229 -1.90 -13.22 16.25
N CYS A 230 -1.06 -12.57 15.43
CA CYS A 230 -1.03 -11.13 15.29
C CYS A 230 -2.29 -10.59 14.59
N HIS A 231 -2.42 -9.27 14.51
CA HIS A 231 -3.54 -8.63 13.82
C HIS A 231 -3.47 -8.86 12.31
N VAL A 232 -4.63 -8.84 11.65
CA VAL A 232 -4.76 -9.06 10.20
C VAL A 232 -5.33 -7.82 9.53
N ALA A 233 -4.68 -7.37 8.46
CA ALA A 233 -5.09 -6.26 7.62
C ALA A 233 -5.58 -6.71 6.25
N GLY A 234 -6.53 -5.98 5.66
CA GLY A 234 -7.01 -6.23 4.31
C GLY A 234 -7.33 -4.94 3.56
N LEU A 235 -6.73 -4.76 2.40
CA LEU A 235 -6.95 -3.62 1.51
C LEU A 235 -7.27 -4.10 0.09
N PRO A 236 -8.48 -4.57 -0.16
CA PRO A 236 -8.90 -5.00 -1.49
C PRO A 236 -9.03 -3.81 -2.45
N VAL A 237 -8.87 -4.08 -3.75
CA VAL A 237 -9.24 -3.08 -4.77
C VAL A 237 -10.77 -2.98 -4.88
N PRO A 238 -11.33 -1.81 -5.23
CA PRO A 238 -12.77 -1.62 -5.33
C PRO A 238 -13.34 -2.21 -6.64
N TYR A 239 -13.00 -3.48 -6.94
CA TYR A 239 -13.42 -4.19 -8.14
C TYR A 239 -14.06 -5.53 -7.80
N ARG A 240 -15.05 -5.93 -8.56
CA ARG A 240 -15.68 -7.24 -8.45
C ARG A 240 -14.84 -8.29 -9.18
N THR A 241 -13.92 -8.92 -8.46
CA THR A 241 -13.11 -10.03 -8.98
C THR A 241 -13.76 -11.39 -8.67
N THR A 242 -13.41 -12.41 -9.45
CA THR A 242 -13.98 -13.76 -9.35
C THR A 242 -12.87 -14.81 -9.30
N GLU A 243 -13.22 -16.07 -9.07
CA GLU A 243 -12.25 -17.19 -9.12
C GLU A 243 -11.64 -17.37 -10.52
N LYS A 244 -12.42 -17.08 -11.58
CA LYS A 244 -11.93 -17.13 -12.96
C LYS A 244 -11.05 -15.94 -13.31
N GLU A 245 -11.40 -14.77 -12.79
CA GLU A 245 -10.69 -13.50 -12.98
C GLU A 245 -10.33 -12.91 -11.62
N PRO A 246 -9.32 -13.46 -10.92
CA PRO A 246 -9.02 -13.07 -9.55
C PRO A 246 -8.36 -11.70 -9.44
N GLY A 247 -7.82 -11.16 -10.54
CA GLY A 247 -7.13 -9.88 -10.56
C GLY A 247 -7.84 -8.83 -11.40
N PHE A 248 -7.96 -7.61 -10.86
CA PHE A 248 -8.63 -6.51 -11.56
C PHE A 248 -7.94 -6.10 -12.86
N LEU A 249 -6.62 -6.28 -12.95
CA LEU A 249 -5.82 -5.93 -14.15
C LEU A 249 -6.16 -6.75 -15.40
N ASN A 250 -6.72 -7.93 -15.21
CA ASN A 250 -7.03 -8.87 -16.30
C ASN A 250 -8.53 -8.95 -16.59
N GLN A 251 -9.35 -8.10 -15.96
CA GLN A 251 -10.78 -8.11 -16.19
C GLN A 251 -11.09 -7.55 -17.57
N THR A 252 -11.84 -8.33 -18.34
CA THR A 252 -12.44 -7.89 -19.61
C THR A 252 -13.91 -7.58 -19.37
N ASP A 253 -14.38 -6.45 -19.87
CA ASP A 253 -15.80 -6.13 -19.89
C ASP A 253 -16.28 -6.08 -21.34
N PRO A 254 -17.06 -7.06 -21.78
CA PRO A 254 -17.56 -7.08 -23.16
C PRO A 254 -18.53 -5.93 -23.46
N GLY A 255 -19.02 -5.22 -22.43
CA GLY A 255 -19.88 -4.04 -22.56
C GLY A 255 -19.15 -2.71 -22.37
N CYS A 256 -17.84 -2.73 -22.14
CA CYS A 256 -17.04 -1.54 -21.88
C CYS A 256 -15.73 -1.60 -22.66
N ASP A 257 -15.61 -0.78 -23.68
CA ASP A 257 -14.37 -0.60 -24.45
C ASP A 257 -13.27 0.13 -23.65
N CYS A 258 -13.51 0.38 -22.38
CA CYS A 258 -12.65 1.17 -21.52
C CYS A 258 -11.40 0.43 -21.01
N ILE A 259 -11.23 -0.87 -21.34
CA ILE A 259 -9.98 -1.61 -21.09
C ILE A 259 -9.48 -2.19 -22.42
N PRO A 260 -8.75 -1.43 -23.23
CA PRO A 260 -8.16 -1.97 -24.46
C PRO A 260 -7.05 -2.95 -24.11
N GLY A 261 -7.24 -4.22 -24.49
CA GLY A 261 -6.14 -5.15 -24.69
C GLY A 261 -5.33 -5.58 -23.47
N GLY A 262 -5.87 -5.57 -22.27
CA GLY A 262 -5.25 -6.23 -21.11
C GLY A 262 -3.98 -5.60 -20.52
N ASN A 263 -3.55 -4.43 -20.99
CA ASN A 263 -2.37 -3.73 -20.50
C ASN A 263 -2.67 -2.33 -19.98
N ALA A 264 -3.91 -1.96 -19.87
CA ALA A 264 -4.27 -0.63 -19.46
C ALA A 264 -4.51 -0.55 -17.96
N PHE A 265 -3.55 -0.02 -17.23
CA PHE A 265 -3.93 1.04 -16.36
C PHE A 265 -4.32 2.20 -17.28
N PRO A 266 -5.54 2.50 -17.43
CA PRO A 266 -6.18 3.49 -16.58
C PRO A 266 -7.43 2.92 -15.97
N VAL A 267 -7.62 3.18 -14.70
CA VAL A 267 -8.96 3.22 -14.17
C VAL A 267 -9.58 4.49 -14.76
N ALA A 268 -9.96 4.42 -16.03
CA ALA A 268 -10.70 5.50 -16.63
C ALA A 268 -11.96 5.76 -15.82
N LEU A 269 -12.42 7.00 -15.79
CA LEU A 269 -13.71 7.38 -15.19
C LEU A 269 -14.84 6.42 -15.60
N ASP A 270 -14.74 5.85 -16.79
CA ASP A 270 -15.68 4.90 -17.36
C ASP A 270 -15.73 3.56 -16.62
N ASN A 271 -14.67 3.12 -15.97
CA ASN A 271 -14.67 1.94 -15.09
C ASN A 271 -15.49 2.14 -13.81
N LEU A 272 -15.73 3.39 -13.41
CA LEU A 272 -16.63 3.70 -12.30
C LEU A 272 -18.09 3.36 -12.61
N TYR A 273 -18.46 3.38 -13.89
CA TYR A 273 -19.80 3.09 -14.35
C TYR A 273 -19.98 1.64 -14.82
N CYS A 274 -18.88 0.89 -14.95
CA CYS A 274 -18.96 -0.56 -15.16
C CYS A 274 -19.44 -1.21 -13.87
N ASN A 275 -20.41 -2.12 -13.94
CA ASN A 275 -20.99 -2.88 -12.82
C ASN A 275 -19.99 -3.77 -12.06
N ARG A 276 -18.70 -3.39 -12.01
CA ARG A 276 -17.61 -4.14 -11.43
C ARG A 276 -17.14 -3.63 -10.08
N PHE A 277 -17.64 -2.47 -9.64
CA PHE A 277 -17.41 -2.01 -8.28
C PHE A 277 -18.22 -2.83 -7.29
N GLU A 278 -17.59 -3.33 -6.26
CA GLU A 278 -18.26 -3.75 -5.03
C GLU A 278 -18.30 -2.53 -4.09
N MET A 279 -19.50 -2.01 -3.84
CA MET A 279 -19.72 -1.00 -2.81
C MET A 279 -19.89 -1.68 -1.46
#